data_d42b2e42bb364318b92cfe5228eebc1a
#
_entry.id   d42b2e42bb364318b92cfe5228eebc1a
#
_cell.length_a   1.000
_cell.length_b   1.000
_cell.length_c   1.000
_cell.angle_alpha   90.00
_cell.angle_beta   90.00
_cell.angle_gamma   90.00
#
_symmetry.space_group_name_H-M   'P 1'
#
loop_
_entity.id
_entity.type
_entity.pdbx_description
1 polymer ?
#
loop_
_entity_poly.entity_id
_entity_poly.type
_entity_poly.pdbx_seq_one_letter_code
_entity_poly.pdbx_strand_id
1 'polypeptide(L)'
;MLEDKAKDLGRLIGQSTEYQAVKRANDALNEDKDAVALLRRMEDLRLEAQRMMERGEQPTDAMEQELDGLLGRVQSNPTYQRAVAAQENFDKVMLRVNDWILDGIKKGAASPIITLG
;
A
#
# COMPACT_ATOMS: atom_id res chain seq x y z
N MET A 1 -18.89 2.60 21.81
CA MET A 1 -18.87 3.97 21.33
C MET A 1 -17.66 4.31 20.47
N LEU A 2 -16.45 4.15 20.98
CA LEU A 2 -15.24 4.35 20.19
C LEU A 2 -15.16 3.41 18.99
N GLU A 3 -15.46 2.13 19.21
CA GLU A 3 -15.47 1.13 18.14
C GLU A 3 -16.45 1.49 17.03
N ASP A 4 -17.66 1.91 17.36
CA ASP A 4 -18.67 2.26 16.37
C ASP A 4 -18.26 3.46 15.54
N LYS A 5 -17.68 4.48 16.17
CA LYS A 5 -17.21 5.68 15.49
C LYS A 5 -16.02 5.38 14.59
N ALA A 6 -15.12 4.51 15.02
CA ALA A 6 -13.98 4.09 14.22
C ALA A 6 -14.44 3.32 12.97
N LYS A 7 -15.43 2.43 13.12
CA LYS A 7 -16.01 1.68 11.99
C LYS A 7 -16.75 2.61 11.03
N ASP A 8 -17.46 3.62 11.53
CA ASP A 8 -18.12 4.61 10.68
C ASP A 8 -17.10 5.39 9.85
N LEU A 9 -16.01 5.83 10.49
CA LEU A 9 -14.92 6.48 9.78
C LEU A 9 -14.34 5.55 8.69
N GLY A 10 -14.11 4.30 9.01
CA GLY A 10 -13.64 3.30 8.06
C GLY A 10 -14.57 3.15 6.85
N ARG A 11 -15.91 3.13 7.09
CA ARG A 11 -16.89 3.07 6.00
C ARG A 11 -16.79 4.27 5.07
N LEU A 12 -16.64 5.46 5.63
CA LEU A 12 -16.48 6.70 4.84
C LEU A 12 -15.20 6.66 4.01
N ILE A 13 -14.11 6.19 4.59
CA ILE A 13 -12.83 6.03 3.89
C ILE A 13 -13.00 5.02 2.73
N GLY A 14 -13.65 3.89 2.99
CA GLY A 14 -13.91 2.86 1.97
C GLY A 14 -14.80 3.34 0.85
N GLN A 15 -15.65 4.34 1.08
CA GLN A 15 -16.52 4.96 0.07
C GLN A 15 -15.85 6.12 -0.66
N SER A 16 -14.66 6.52 -0.25
CA SER A 16 -13.95 7.64 -0.88
C SER A 16 -13.61 7.32 -2.33
N THR A 17 -13.54 8.36 -3.17
CA THR A 17 -13.13 8.19 -4.58
C THR A 17 -11.72 7.63 -4.68
N GLU A 18 -10.85 8.01 -3.76
CA GLU A 18 -9.45 7.54 -3.71
C GLU A 18 -9.38 6.05 -3.42
N TYR A 19 -10.15 5.54 -2.46
CA TYR A 19 -10.16 4.10 -2.17
C TYR A 19 -10.78 3.29 -3.30
N GLN A 20 -11.86 3.79 -3.90
CA GLN A 20 -12.49 3.15 -5.07
C GLN A 20 -11.53 3.10 -6.26
N ALA A 21 -10.71 4.13 -6.43
CA ALA A 21 -9.67 4.14 -7.46
C ALA A 21 -8.61 3.06 -7.21
N VAL A 22 -8.20 2.86 -5.95
CA VAL A 22 -7.26 1.79 -5.58
C VAL A 22 -7.86 0.42 -5.94
N LYS A 23 -9.11 0.17 -5.60
CA LYS A 23 -9.78 -1.10 -5.90
C LYS A 23 -9.81 -1.35 -7.41
N ARG A 24 -10.25 -0.37 -8.19
CA ARG A 24 -10.32 -0.50 -9.65
C ARG A 24 -8.95 -0.72 -10.28
N ALA A 25 -7.94 0.01 -9.80
CA ALA A 25 -6.59 -0.12 -10.31
C ALA A 25 -5.98 -1.48 -9.98
N ASN A 26 -6.23 -2.00 -8.78
CA ASN A 26 -5.77 -3.33 -8.39
C ASN A 26 -6.48 -4.43 -9.16
N ASP A 27 -7.77 -4.30 -9.41
CA ASP A 27 -8.52 -5.25 -10.23
C ASP A 27 -7.97 -5.28 -11.67
N ALA A 28 -7.71 -4.11 -12.24
CA ALA A 28 -7.11 -4.01 -13.58
C ALA A 28 -5.71 -4.61 -13.62
N LEU A 29 -4.91 -4.40 -12.56
CA LEU A 29 -3.57 -4.97 -12.46
C LEU A 29 -3.63 -6.50 -12.42
N ASN A 30 -4.56 -7.07 -11.65
CA ASN A 30 -4.74 -8.53 -11.56
C ASN A 30 -5.21 -9.15 -12.87
N GLU A 31 -5.86 -8.39 -13.73
CA GLU A 31 -6.29 -8.83 -15.07
C GLU A 31 -5.22 -8.64 -16.14
N ASP A 32 -4.20 -7.85 -15.87
CA ASP A 32 -3.08 -7.63 -16.78
C ASP A 32 -2.09 -8.79 -16.65
N LYS A 33 -2.14 -9.71 -17.61
CA LYS A 33 -1.33 -10.95 -17.59
C LYS A 33 0.16 -10.65 -17.59
N ASP A 34 0.59 -9.65 -18.34
CA ASP A 34 2.00 -9.27 -18.42
C ASP A 34 2.48 -8.74 -17.08
N ALA A 35 1.72 -7.84 -16.47
CA ALA A 35 2.05 -7.30 -15.15
C ALA A 35 2.09 -8.40 -14.08
N VAL A 36 1.10 -9.29 -14.07
CA VAL A 36 1.05 -10.40 -13.12
C VAL A 36 2.27 -11.31 -13.27
N ALA A 37 2.64 -11.64 -14.50
CA ALA A 37 3.80 -12.49 -14.77
C ALA A 37 5.10 -11.84 -14.28
N LEU A 38 5.27 -10.54 -14.53
CA LEU A 38 6.43 -9.79 -14.08
C LEU A 38 6.52 -9.76 -12.55
N LEU A 39 5.42 -9.47 -11.89
CA LEU A 39 5.37 -9.38 -10.43
C LEU A 39 5.61 -10.73 -9.77
N ARG A 40 5.08 -11.81 -10.34
CA ARG A 40 5.35 -13.18 -9.86
C ARG A 40 6.82 -13.53 -9.99
N ARG A 41 7.44 -13.21 -11.13
CA ARG A 41 8.86 -13.50 -11.32
C ARG A 41 9.72 -12.73 -10.32
N MET A 42 9.38 -11.47 -10.06
CA MET A 42 10.05 -10.67 -9.04
C MET A 42 9.93 -11.30 -7.65
N GLU A 43 8.73 -11.77 -7.30
CA GLU A 43 8.50 -12.43 -6.01
C GLU A 43 9.29 -13.74 -5.90
N ASP A 44 9.32 -14.53 -6.95
CA ASP A 44 10.10 -15.78 -6.99
C ASP A 44 11.59 -15.51 -6.79
N LEU A 45 12.13 -14.49 -7.44
CA LEU A 45 13.53 -14.08 -7.28
C LEU A 45 13.81 -13.60 -5.85
N ARG A 46 12.88 -12.84 -5.27
CA ARG A 46 13.02 -12.36 -3.90
C ARG A 46 13.08 -13.51 -2.91
N LEU A 47 12.19 -14.50 -3.08
CA LEU A 47 12.16 -15.68 -2.22
C LEU A 47 13.42 -16.53 -2.40
N GLU A 48 13.89 -16.69 -3.63
CA GLU A 48 15.12 -17.44 -3.93
C GLU A 48 16.33 -16.75 -3.28
N ALA A 49 16.44 -15.44 -3.40
CA ALA A 49 17.49 -14.66 -2.78
C ALA A 49 17.46 -14.79 -1.23
N GLN A 50 16.26 -14.75 -0.65
CA GLN A 50 16.08 -14.93 0.79
C GLN A 50 16.57 -16.32 1.24
N ARG A 51 16.21 -17.38 0.51
CA ARG A 51 16.67 -18.74 0.81
C ARG A 51 18.20 -18.86 0.72
N MET A 52 18.79 -18.22 -0.28
CA MET A 52 20.25 -18.20 -0.43
C MET A 52 20.92 -17.53 0.76
N MET A 53 20.39 -16.38 1.20
CA MET A 53 20.91 -15.66 2.36
C MET A 53 20.81 -16.49 3.64
N GLU A 54 19.71 -17.23 3.81
CA GLU A 54 19.53 -18.13 4.95
C GLU A 54 20.58 -19.24 4.99
N ARG A 55 21.09 -19.66 3.82
CA ARG A 55 22.17 -20.64 3.70
C ARG A 55 23.57 -20.01 3.74
N GLY A 56 23.65 -18.70 3.95
CA GLY A 56 24.93 -17.98 3.94
C GLY A 56 25.48 -17.69 2.55
N GLU A 57 24.67 -17.86 1.51
CA GLU A 57 25.04 -17.58 0.13
C GLU A 57 24.62 -16.16 -0.27
N GLN A 58 25.36 -15.55 -1.18
CA GLN A 58 25.02 -14.24 -1.75
C GLN A 58 24.21 -14.42 -3.04
N PRO A 59 23.23 -13.55 -3.32
CA PRO A 59 22.57 -13.53 -4.62
C PRO A 59 23.59 -13.37 -5.76
N THR A 60 23.33 -14.07 -6.86
CA THR A 60 24.24 -14.01 -8.02
C THR A 60 24.05 -12.72 -8.81
N ASP A 61 25.08 -12.34 -9.58
CA ASP A 61 25.01 -11.18 -10.49
C ASP A 61 23.89 -11.37 -11.53
N ALA A 62 23.69 -12.60 -12.00
CA ALA A 62 22.60 -12.92 -12.93
C ALA A 62 21.23 -12.66 -12.31
N MET A 63 21.03 -12.98 -11.04
CA MET A 63 19.79 -12.71 -10.32
C MET A 63 19.54 -11.20 -10.16
N GLU A 64 20.59 -10.44 -9.85
CA GLU A 64 20.50 -8.98 -9.71
C GLU A 64 20.15 -8.33 -11.04
N GLN A 65 20.78 -8.77 -12.13
CA GLN A 65 20.49 -8.26 -13.47
C GLN A 65 19.06 -8.58 -13.91
N GLU A 66 18.59 -9.79 -13.62
CA GLU A 66 17.21 -10.18 -13.93
C GLU A 66 16.23 -9.33 -13.15
N LEU A 67 16.48 -9.11 -11.86
CA LEU A 67 15.63 -8.27 -11.02
C LEU A 67 15.56 -6.83 -11.53
N ASP A 68 16.71 -6.25 -11.90
CA ASP A 68 16.77 -4.89 -12.45
C ASP A 68 15.97 -4.79 -13.76
N GLY A 69 16.08 -5.78 -14.63
CA GLY A 69 15.32 -5.84 -15.87
C GLY A 69 13.82 -5.94 -15.64
N LEU A 70 13.41 -6.79 -14.70
CA LEU A 70 12.00 -6.95 -14.33
C LEU A 70 11.45 -5.68 -13.71
N LEU A 71 12.20 -5.05 -12.83
CA LEU A 71 11.81 -3.79 -12.19
C LEU A 71 11.56 -2.71 -13.23
N GLY A 72 12.46 -2.58 -14.22
CA GLY A 72 12.28 -1.63 -15.32
C GLY A 72 11.01 -1.89 -16.12
N ARG A 73 10.70 -3.15 -16.40
CA ARG A 73 9.48 -3.53 -17.13
C ARG A 73 8.22 -3.26 -16.31
N VAL A 74 8.23 -3.57 -15.02
CA VAL A 74 7.09 -3.30 -14.13
C VAL A 74 6.83 -1.81 -14.05
N GLN A 75 7.87 -1.02 -13.84
CA GLN A 75 7.76 0.44 -13.74
C GLN A 75 7.27 1.09 -15.04
N SER A 76 7.53 0.44 -16.19
CA SER A 76 7.05 0.92 -17.49
C SER A 76 5.64 0.44 -17.84
N ASN A 77 5.07 -0.47 -17.07
CA ASN A 77 3.74 -1.00 -17.32
C ASN A 77 2.67 0.02 -16.92
N PRO A 78 1.80 0.47 -17.86
CA PRO A 78 0.81 1.52 -17.55
C PRO A 78 -0.20 1.12 -16.47
N THR A 79 -0.59 -0.16 -16.42
CA THR A 79 -1.53 -0.66 -15.43
C THR A 79 -0.93 -0.63 -14.03
N TYR A 80 0.34 -0.99 -13.92
CA TYR A 80 1.10 -0.88 -12.67
C TYR A 80 1.24 0.58 -12.24
N GLN A 81 1.59 1.46 -13.17
CA GLN A 81 1.72 2.90 -12.89
C GLN A 81 0.43 3.50 -12.34
N ARG A 82 -0.72 3.10 -12.89
CA ARG A 82 -2.03 3.56 -12.39
C ARG A 82 -2.30 3.05 -10.97
N ALA A 83 -1.93 1.80 -10.69
CA ALA A 83 -2.10 1.23 -9.36
C ALA A 83 -1.23 1.96 -8.33
N VAL A 84 0.01 2.28 -8.67
CA VAL A 84 0.91 3.05 -7.79
C VAL A 84 0.35 4.45 -7.55
N ALA A 85 -0.09 5.14 -8.61
CA ALA A 85 -0.65 6.48 -8.49
C ALA A 85 -1.91 6.49 -7.62
N ALA A 86 -2.81 5.51 -7.80
CA ALA A 86 -4.01 5.39 -6.99
C ALA A 86 -3.66 5.15 -5.52
N GLN A 87 -2.69 4.30 -5.24
CA GLN A 87 -2.24 4.03 -3.87
C GLN A 87 -1.64 5.28 -3.23
N GLU A 88 -0.81 6.02 -3.95
CA GLU A 88 -0.23 7.27 -3.44
C GLU A 88 -1.30 8.31 -3.08
N ASN A 89 -2.32 8.43 -3.92
CA ASN A 89 -3.43 9.35 -3.66
C ASN A 89 -4.23 8.92 -2.42
N PHE A 90 -4.45 7.63 -2.25
CA PHE A 90 -5.11 7.10 -1.06
C PHE A 90 -4.27 7.31 0.19
N ASP A 91 -2.96 7.11 0.11
CA ASP A 91 -2.03 7.33 1.22
C ASP A 91 -2.08 8.80 1.69
N LYS A 92 -2.22 9.74 0.76
CA LYS A 92 -2.40 11.17 1.10
C LYS A 92 -3.69 11.40 1.87
N VAL A 93 -4.78 10.72 1.51
CA VAL A 93 -6.04 10.79 2.24
C VAL A 93 -5.85 10.28 3.67
N MET A 94 -5.16 9.14 3.82
CA MET A 94 -4.90 8.57 5.15
C MET A 94 -4.03 9.46 6.02
N LEU A 95 -3.06 10.16 5.44
CA LEU A 95 -2.28 11.16 6.18
C LEU A 95 -3.17 12.27 6.74
N ARG A 96 -4.09 12.77 5.95
CA ARG A 96 -5.05 13.80 6.41
C ARG A 96 -5.98 13.25 7.48
N VAL A 97 -6.48 12.03 7.30
CA VAL A 97 -7.34 11.38 8.29
C VAL A 97 -6.60 11.27 9.63
N ASN A 98 -5.35 10.84 9.60
CA ASN A 98 -4.53 10.74 10.80
C ASN A 98 -4.33 12.11 11.47
N ASP A 99 -4.11 13.16 10.70
CA ASP A 99 -3.99 14.52 11.22
C ASP A 99 -5.29 14.98 11.88
N TRP A 100 -6.43 14.70 11.29
CA TRP A 100 -7.73 15.03 11.88
C TRP A 100 -7.98 14.24 13.16
N ILE A 101 -7.60 12.98 13.19
CA ILE A 101 -7.71 12.14 14.41
C ILE A 101 -6.85 12.74 15.52
N LEU A 102 -5.60 13.10 15.22
CA LEU A 102 -4.70 13.72 16.20
C LEU A 102 -5.23 15.06 16.70
N ASP A 103 -5.80 15.85 15.80
CA ASP A 103 -6.45 17.11 16.17
C ASP A 103 -7.62 16.87 17.13
N GLY A 104 -8.43 15.85 16.85
CA GLY A 104 -9.52 15.44 17.72
C GLY A 104 -9.04 14.95 19.08
N ILE A 105 -7.94 14.21 19.12
CA ILE A 105 -7.34 13.76 20.38
C ILE A 105 -6.93 14.95 21.24
N LYS A 106 -6.26 15.93 20.66
CA LYS A 106 -5.84 17.14 21.37
C LYS A 106 -7.01 17.90 21.93
N LYS A 107 -8.07 18.09 21.15
CA LYS A 107 -9.27 18.78 21.56
C LYS A 107 -10.00 18.03 22.68
N GLY A 108 -10.10 16.71 22.57
CA GLY A 108 -10.71 15.86 23.59
C GLY A 108 -9.93 15.91 24.91
N ALA A 109 -8.62 15.80 24.85
CA ALA A 109 -7.75 15.85 26.03
C ALA A 109 -7.80 17.21 26.74
N ALA A 110 -8.00 18.29 25.99
CA ALA A 110 -8.06 19.63 26.52
C ALA A 110 -9.43 19.98 27.12
N SER A 111 -10.46 19.16 26.89
CA SER A 111 -11.82 19.46 27.34
C SER A 111 -11.93 19.35 28.84
N PRO A 112 -12.47 20.40 29.55
CA PRO A 112 -12.67 20.35 31.00
C PRO A 112 -13.62 19.25 31.44
N ILE A 113 -14.56 18.87 30.60
CA ILE A 113 -15.54 17.81 30.89
C ILE A 113 -14.87 16.48 31.18
N ILE A 114 -13.79 16.19 30.49
CA ILE A 114 -13.03 14.94 30.65
C ILE A 114 -12.41 14.86 32.04
N THR A 115 -11.91 16.01 32.55
CA THR A 115 -11.25 16.07 33.85
C THR A 115 -12.22 15.96 35.03
N LEU A 116 -13.48 16.21 34.79
CA LEU A 116 -14.54 16.16 35.82
C LEU A 116 -15.18 14.78 35.93
N GLY A 117 -14.98 13.96 34.94
CA GLY A 117 -15.55 12.63 34.83
C GLY A 117 -15.04 11.63 35.84
#